data_7cfc08cd720df98f12f3324b96afa723
#
_entry.id   7cfc08cd720df98f12f3324b96afa723
#
_cell.length_a   1.000
_cell.length_b   1.000
_cell.length_c   1.000
_cell.angle_alpha   90.00
_cell.angle_beta   90.00
_cell.angle_gamma   90.00
#
_symmetry.space_group_name_H-M   'P 1'
#
loop_
_entity.id
_entity.type
_entity.pdbx_description
1 polymer ?
#
loop_
_entity_poly.entity_id
_entity_poly.type
_entity_poly.pdbx_seq_one_letter_code
_entity_poly.pdbx_strand_id
1 'polypeptide(L)'
;MTQSGKIRCGIGGWTFEPWRGVFYPPGLSQKKELEYASRHLTAIEINGTYYSSFKPDTWAKWRESTPDGFRFAVKASRFCVNRKKLTDAAPSIEMFMGQGMEELGDRLGPILWQFMATKKFDYDDFAGFFDLLPAKLNGGKLSHVIEVRHESFADSKFVGLCRDRGVTICASESEKYPLIPDVTGDLVYLRLISADDQIETGYAPKDLDLWAGRFKEYAAGVVPDAFTPVDRNGLPDAPRDVYAFVIHEGKVRAPAAAMEFIKRVDPTFQIPAD
;
A
#
# COMPACT_ATOMS: atom_id res chain seq x y z
N MET A 1 16.06 18.30 14.97
CA MET A 1 14.94 17.35 14.78
C MET A 1 15.31 16.48 13.58
N THR A 2 15.51 15.20 13.77
CA THR A 2 15.72 14.25 12.67
C THR A 2 14.45 14.26 11.80
N GLN A 3 14.61 14.48 10.51
CA GLN A 3 13.49 14.52 9.57
C GLN A 3 12.88 13.11 9.51
N SER A 4 11.66 12.94 9.98
CA SER A 4 10.92 11.69 9.87
C SER A 4 10.33 11.55 8.46
N GLY A 5 10.14 10.33 7.98
CA GLY A 5 9.42 10.06 6.74
C GLY A 5 7.94 10.47 6.84
N LYS A 6 7.30 10.67 5.70
CA LYS A 6 5.86 11.00 5.65
C LYS A 6 5.01 9.75 5.89
N ILE A 7 4.03 9.86 6.78
CA ILE A 7 3.07 8.79 7.02
C ILE A 7 1.80 9.09 6.21
N ARG A 8 1.40 8.13 5.38
CA ARG A 8 0.18 8.20 4.57
C ARG A 8 -0.76 7.09 4.96
N CYS A 9 -2.00 7.47 5.29
CA CYS A 9 -3.04 6.52 5.65
C CYS A 9 -4.18 6.59 4.64
N GLY A 10 -4.74 5.43 4.29
CA GLY A 10 -5.77 5.34 3.28
C GLY A 10 -6.51 4.01 3.26
N ILE A 11 -7.21 3.78 2.17
CA ILE A 11 -8.11 2.65 1.95
C ILE A 11 -7.87 2.00 0.58
N GLY A 12 -8.46 0.83 0.37
CA GLY A 12 -8.46 0.12 -0.90
C GLY A 12 -9.63 0.51 -1.81
N GLY A 13 -9.33 1.26 -2.88
CA GLY A 13 -10.34 1.81 -3.79
C GLY A 13 -11.10 2.98 -3.19
N TRP A 14 -12.04 3.53 -3.96
CA TRP A 14 -12.91 4.64 -3.53
C TRP A 14 -14.38 4.44 -3.90
N THR A 15 -14.71 3.44 -4.71
CA THR A 15 -16.09 3.13 -5.07
C THR A 15 -16.55 1.88 -4.34
N PHE A 16 -17.32 2.08 -3.28
CA PHE A 16 -17.93 1.01 -2.52
C PHE A 16 -19.29 1.49 -1.99
N GLU A 17 -20.37 0.85 -2.44
CA GLU A 17 -21.73 1.31 -2.18
C GLU A 17 -22.04 1.54 -0.69
N PRO A 18 -21.66 0.65 0.24
CA PRO A 18 -21.92 0.86 1.67
C PRO A 18 -21.24 2.08 2.29
N TRP A 19 -20.32 2.76 1.61
CA TRP A 19 -19.75 4.04 2.06
C TRP A 19 -20.69 5.22 1.83
N ARG A 20 -21.71 5.08 0.96
CA ARG A 20 -22.67 6.15 0.68
C ARG A 20 -23.61 6.35 1.86
N GLY A 21 -23.65 7.56 2.39
CA GLY A 21 -24.36 7.89 3.64
C GLY A 21 -23.61 7.55 4.93
N VAL A 22 -22.40 6.93 4.84
CA VAL A 22 -21.53 6.64 5.99
C VAL A 22 -20.24 7.48 5.91
N PHE A 23 -19.46 7.28 4.88
CA PHE A 23 -18.25 8.07 4.58
C PHE A 23 -18.57 9.19 3.58
N TYR A 24 -19.24 8.86 2.49
CA TYR A 24 -19.70 9.87 1.53
C TYR A 24 -21.01 10.50 2.00
N PRO A 25 -21.13 11.84 1.93
CA PRO A 25 -22.38 12.50 2.30
C PRO A 25 -23.53 12.03 1.40
N PRO A 26 -24.77 12.00 1.93
CA PRO A 26 -25.93 11.67 1.13
C PRO A 26 -26.03 12.55 -0.14
N GLY A 27 -26.29 11.94 -1.28
CA GLY A 27 -26.44 12.66 -2.54
C GLY A 27 -25.14 12.95 -3.29
N LEU A 28 -23.98 12.62 -2.74
CA LEU A 28 -22.71 12.75 -3.48
C LEU A 28 -22.73 11.80 -4.68
N SER A 29 -22.49 12.36 -5.88
CA SER A 29 -22.43 11.55 -7.09
C SER A 29 -21.17 10.67 -7.10
N GLN A 30 -21.28 9.46 -7.68
CA GLN A 30 -20.15 8.53 -7.79
C GLN A 30 -18.91 9.17 -8.46
N LYS A 31 -19.12 10.09 -9.40
CA LYS A 31 -18.02 10.80 -10.08
C LYS A 31 -17.20 11.68 -9.14
N LYS A 32 -17.78 12.07 -8.00
CA LYS A 32 -17.14 12.92 -6.97
C LYS A 32 -16.55 12.10 -5.81
N GLU A 33 -16.74 10.77 -5.78
CA GLU A 33 -16.26 9.93 -4.69
C GLU A 33 -14.75 9.98 -4.53
N LEU A 34 -13.98 9.96 -5.63
CA LEU A 34 -12.52 10.09 -5.56
C LEU A 34 -12.08 11.46 -5.04
N GLU A 35 -12.67 12.52 -5.54
CA GLU A 35 -12.40 13.89 -5.12
C GLU A 35 -12.64 14.06 -3.63
N TYR A 36 -13.78 13.58 -3.13
CA TYR A 36 -14.11 13.60 -1.71
C TYR A 36 -13.12 12.75 -0.89
N ALA A 37 -12.91 11.49 -1.27
CA ALA A 37 -12.03 10.58 -0.54
C ALA A 37 -10.60 11.10 -0.44
N SER A 38 -10.06 11.66 -1.52
CA SER A 38 -8.69 12.16 -1.56
C SER A 38 -8.44 13.43 -0.73
N ARG A 39 -9.52 14.16 -0.35
CA ARG A 39 -9.43 15.28 0.59
C ARG A 39 -9.44 14.82 2.05
N HIS A 40 -10.03 13.68 2.33
CA HIS A 40 -10.15 13.13 3.69
C HIS A 40 -9.04 12.11 4.03
N LEU A 41 -8.34 11.62 3.02
CA LEU A 41 -7.28 10.62 3.12
C LEU A 41 -5.99 11.13 2.48
N THR A 42 -4.87 10.53 2.82
CA THR A 42 -3.56 10.94 2.28
C THR A 42 -3.01 9.99 1.22
N ALA A 43 -3.64 8.82 1.07
CA ALA A 43 -3.38 7.87 0.00
C ALA A 43 -4.60 6.99 -0.30
N ILE A 44 -4.61 6.38 -1.48
CA ILE A 44 -5.55 5.31 -1.86
C ILE A 44 -4.79 4.23 -2.61
N GLU A 45 -5.10 2.96 -2.30
CA GLU A 45 -4.62 1.80 -3.06
C GLU A 45 -5.61 1.48 -4.19
N ILE A 46 -5.17 1.64 -5.45
CA ILE A 46 -6.00 1.33 -6.62
C ILE A 46 -6.08 -0.18 -6.81
N ASN A 47 -7.23 -0.77 -6.50
CA ASN A 47 -7.45 -2.22 -6.63
C ASN A 47 -8.11 -2.61 -7.97
N GLY A 48 -8.71 -1.68 -8.67
CA GLY A 48 -9.36 -1.93 -9.97
C GLY A 48 -8.39 -2.44 -11.02
N THR A 49 -7.14 -2.03 -10.97
CA THR A 49 -6.04 -2.46 -11.86
C THR A 49 -5.68 -3.94 -11.76
N TYR A 50 -6.06 -4.60 -10.66
CA TYR A 50 -5.90 -6.06 -10.53
C TYR A 50 -6.78 -6.83 -11.53
N TYR A 51 -7.94 -6.28 -11.89
CA TYR A 51 -8.93 -6.92 -12.74
C TYR A 51 -8.99 -6.34 -14.16
N SER A 52 -8.66 -5.07 -14.33
CA SER A 52 -8.87 -4.31 -15.57
C SER A 52 -7.69 -3.42 -15.89
N SER A 53 -7.51 -3.12 -17.18
CA SER A 53 -6.59 -2.09 -17.65
C SER A 53 -7.32 -0.76 -17.80
N PHE A 54 -6.61 0.34 -17.67
CA PHE A 54 -7.13 1.70 -17.82
C PHE A 54 -6.38 2.45 -18.93
N LYS A 55 -7.06 3.42 -19.53
CA LYS A 55 -6.47 4.29 -20.56
C LYS A 55 -5.72 5.45 -19.91
N PRO A 56 -4.73 6.07 -20.60
CA PRO A 56 -4.01 7.24 -20.10
C PRO A 56 -4.91 8.36 -19.58
N ASP A 57 -5.98 8.71 -20.30
CA ASP A 57 -6.95 9.73 -19.87
C ASP A 57 -7.60 9.44 -18.52
N THR A 58 -7.72 8.16 -18.13
CA THR A 58 -8.30 7.78 -16.84
C THR A 58 -7.32 8.10 -15.71
N TRP A 59 -6.05 7.81 -15.90
CA TRP A 59 -4.99 8.11 -14.95
C TRP A 59 -4.83 9.63 -14.77
N ALA A 60 -4.84 10.39 -15.88
CA ALA A 60 -4.80 11.85 -15.85
C ALA A 60 -5.98 12.43 -15.06
N LYS A 61 -7.21 11.95 -15.29
CA LYS A 61 -8.41 12.36 -14.52
C LYS A 61 -8.30 12.05 -13.04
N TRP A 62 -7.72 10.91 -12.66
CA TRP A 62 -7.50 10.58 -11.25
C TRP A 62 -6.50 11.53 -10.61
N ARG A 63 -5.43 11.88 -11.31
CA ARG A 63 -4.48 12.91 -10.86
C ARG A 63 -5.17 14.24 -10.64
N GLU A 64 -5.94 14.73 -11.62
CA GLU A 64 -6.65 16.01 -11.57
C GLU A 64 -7.69 16.07 -10.45
N SER A 65 -8.28 14.92 -10.08
CA SER A 65 -9.29 14.81 -9.02
C SER A 65 -8.71 14.83 -7.61
N THR A 66 -7.39 14.85 -7.44
CA THR A 66 -6.74 14.69 -6.14
C THR A 66 -5.85 15.88 -5.79
N PRO A 67 -5.81 16.29 -4.50
CA PRO A 67 -5.02 17.44 -4.06
C PRO A 67 -3.52 17.17 -4.13
N ASP A 68 -2.72 18.24 -4.06
CA ASP A 68 -1.27 18.15 -3.98
C ASP A 68 -0.83 17.34 -2.75
N GLY A 69 0.22 16.54 -2.92
CA GLY A 69 0.74 15.67 -1.85
C GLY A 69 0.03 14.33 -1.68
N PHE A 70 -1.16 14.15 -2.27
CA PHE A 70 -1.86 12.87 -2.30
C PHE A 70 -1.08 11.81 -3.09
N ARG A 71 -1.21 10.52 -2.72
CA ARG A 71 -0.54 9.40 -3.42
C ARG A 71 -1.47 8.25 -3.71
N PHE A 72 -1.27 7.64 -4.87
CA PHE A 72 -1.88 6.36 -5.22
C PHE A 72 -0.86 5.24 -5.09
N ALA A 73 -1.14 4.21 -4.31
CA ALA A 73 -0.52 2.91 -4.51
C ALA A 73 -1.28 2.17 -5.63
N VAL A 74 -0.57 1.50 -6.53
CA VAL A 74 -1.19 0.82 -7.67
C VAL A 74 -1.01 -0.68 -7.55
N LYS A 75 -2.12 -1.43 -7.40
CA LYS A 75 -2.05 -2.88 -7.32
C LYS A 75 -1.87 -3.49 -8.70
N ALA A 76 -0.82 -4.26 -8.87
CA ALA A 76 -0.50 -4.91 -10.15
C ALA A 76 -1.59 -5.89 -10.59
N SER A 77 -1.72 -6.05 -11.90
CA SER A 77 -2.68 -6.97 -12.51
C SER A 77 -2.44 -8.42 -12.05
N ARG A 78 -3.54 -9.16 -11.83
CA ARG A 78 -3.49 -10.59 -11.52
C ARG A 78 -2.69 -11.41 -12.54
N PHE A 79 -2.63 -10.99 -13.78
CA PHE A 79 -1.88 -11.65 -14.82
C PHE A 79 -0.36 -11.56 -14.65
N CYS A 80 0.13 -10.61 -13.85
CA CYS A 80 1.54 -10.48 -13.51
C CYS A 80 1.95 -11.45 -12.38
N VAL A 81 1.05 -11.74 -11.44
CA VAL A 81 1.39 -12.43 -10.18
C VAL A 81 0.82 -13.86 -10.09
N ASN A 82 -0.27 -14.18 -10.83
CA ASN A 82 -0.90 -15.49 -10.80
C ASN A 82 -0.28 -16.40 -11.88
N ARG A 83 1.02 -16.66 -11.76
CA ARG A 83 1.79 -17.52 -12.68
C ARG A 83 2.41 -18.69 -11.92
N LYS A 84 2.47 -19.86 -12.57
CA LYS A 84 3.20 -21.02 -12.04
C LYS A 84 4.69 -20.70 -11.97
N LYS A 85 5.26 -20.21 -13.07
CA LYS A 85 6.61 -19.68 -13.19
C LYS A 85 6.53 -18.16 -13.37
N LEU A 86 7.13 -17.41 -12.45
CA LEU A 86 6.99 -15.96 -12.40
C LEU A 86 7.73 -15.24 -13.53
N THR A 87 8.81 -15.83 -14.05
CA THR A 87 9.52 -15.29 -15.22
C THR A 87 8.66 -15.25 -16.50
N ASP A 88 7.57 -16.05 -16.56
CA ASP A 88 6.61 -15.99 -17.67
C ASP A 88 5.68 -14.76 -17.59
N ALA A 89 5.84 -13.92 -16.56
CA ALA A 89 5.03 -12.72 -16.40
C ALA A 89 5.53 -11.51 -17.22
N ALA A 90 6.71 -11.58 -17.84
CA ALA A 90 7.31 -10.46 -18.56
C ALA A 90 6.34 -9.72 -19.50
N PRO A 91 5.60 -10.39 -20.42
CA PRO A 91 4.64 -9.69 -21.31
C PRO A 91 3.48 -9.04 -20.54
N SER A 92 3.07 -9.65 -19.42
CA SER A 92 1.98 -9.09 -18.59
C SER A 92 2.43 -7.88 -17.78
N ILE A 93 3.68 -7.88 -17.33
CA ILE A 93 4.29 -6.73 -16.65
C ILE A 93 4.45 -5.57 -17.65
N GLU A 94 4.96 -5.84 -18.84
CA GLU A 94 5.08 -4.84 -19.92
C GLU A 94 3.71 -4.20 -20.24
N MET A 95 2.69 -5.02 -20.47
CA MET A 95 1.32 -4.54 -20.72
C MET A 95 0.78 -3.73 -19.53
N PHE A 96 0.99 -4.17 -18.30
CA PHE A 96 0.55 -3.47 -17.10
C PHE A 96 1.27 -2.12 -16.95
N MET A 97 2.55 -2.06 -17.20
CA MET A 97 3.34 -0.82 -17.11
C MET A 97 3.02 0.16 -18.25
N GLY A 98 2.67 -0.35 -19.43
CA GLY A 98 2.40 0.47 -20.63
C GLY A 98 0.99 1.03 -20.74
N GLN A 99 0.15 0.95 -19.68
CA GLN A 99 -1.24 1.43 -19.75
C GLN A 99 -1.43 2.92 -19.44
N GLY A 100 -0.34 3.69 -19.27
CA GLY A 100 -0.38 5.15 -19.08
C GLY A 100 -0.40 5.59 -17.62
N MET A 101 0.03 4.75 -16.66
CA MET A 101 0.06 5.14 -15.25
C MET A 101 1.03 6.29 -14.93
N GLU A 102 1.95 6.62 -15.85
CA GLU A 102 2.81 7.82 -15.80
C GLU A 102 2.02 9.12 -15.75
N GLU A 103 0.78 9.12 -16.24
CA GLU A 103 -0.13 10.28 -16.18
C GLU A 103 -0.50 10.65 -14.73
N LEU A 104 -0.33 9.75 -13.78
CA LEU A 104 -0.44 10.10 -12.36
C LEU A 104 0.65 11.09 -11.92
N GLY A 105 1.76 11.18 -12.64
CA GLY A 105 2.87 12.09 -12.33
C GLY A 105 3.33 11.92 -10.88
N ASP A 106 3.36 13.01 -10.14
CA ASP A 106 3.76 13.03 -8.73
C ASP A 106 2.76 12.36 -7.77
N ARG A 107 1.54 12.00 -8.25
CA ARG A 107 0.58 11.20 -7.47
C ARG A 107 0.89 9.70 -7.52
N LEU A 108 1.76 9.23 -8.42
CA LEU A 108 2.17 7.84 -8.46
C LEU A 108 3.01 7.51 -7.22
N GLY A 109 2.54 6.56 -6.46
CA GLY A 109 3.21 5.96 -5.32
C GLY A 109 3.71 4.55 -5.64
N PRO A 110 3.82 3.66 -4.63
CA PRO A 110 4.34 2.32 -4.83
C PRO A 110 3.42 1.41 -5.66
N ILE A 111 4.03 0.44 -6.34
CA ILE A 111 3.32 -0.62 -7.06
C ILE A 111 3.29 -1.87 -6.19
N LEU A 112 2.09 -2.36 -5.87
CA LEU A 112 1.86 -3.54 -5.04
C LEU A 112 1.70 -4.81 -5.89
N TRP A 113 2.59 -5.78 -5.72
CA TRP A 113 2.56 -7.11 -6.30
C TRP A 113 2.05 -8.11 -5.27
N GLN A 114 0.75 -8.41 -5.28
CA GLN A 114 0.12 -9.29 -4.31
C GLN A 114 0.03 -10.72 -4.82
N PHE A 115 0.65 -11.66 -4.12
CA PHE A 115 0.63 -13.09 -4.42
C PHE A 115 -0.48 -13.83 -3.66
N MET A 116 -0.96 -14.91 -4.26
CA MET A 116 -1.96 -15.78 -3.65
C MET A 116 -1.39 -16.54 -2.45
N ALA A 117 -2.23 -16.90 -1.49
CA ALA A 117 -1.83 -17.71 -0.33
C ALA A 117 -1.28 -19.11 -0.69
N THR A 118 -1.57 -19.59 -1.90
CA THR A 118 -1.06 -20.87 -2.42
C THR A 118 0.33 -20.77 -3.04
N LYS A 119 0.84 -19.54 -3.31
CA LYS A 119 2.18 -19.36 -3.87
C LYS A 119 3.21 -19.52 -2.76
N LYS A 120 4.07 -20.51 -2.88
CA LYS A 120 5.19 -20.76 -1.98
C LYS A 120 6.43 -20.00 -2.42
N PHE A 121 7.31 -19.75 -1.47
CA PHE A 121 8.63 -19.18 -1.78
C PHE A 121 9.50 -20.19 -2.53
N ASP A 122 10.05 -19.73 -3.62
CA ASP A 122 11.11 -20.35 -4.41
C ASP A 122 12.09 -19.24 -4.78
N TYR A 123 13.32 -19.34 -4.34
CA TYR A 123 14.32 -18.27 -4.47
C TYR A 123 14.55 -17.86 -5.92
N ASP A 124 14.77 -18.84 -6.80
CA ASP A 124 15.12 -18.57 -8.20
C ASP A 124 13.93 -17.98 -8.98
N ASP A 125 12.71 -18.46 -8.68
CA ASP A 125 11.48 -17.96 -9.31
C ASP A 125 11.21 -16.49 -8.89
N PHE A 126 11.42 -16.14 -7.60
CA PHE A 126 11.25 -14.77 -7.13
C PHE A 126 12.40 -13.85 -7.53
N ALA A 127 13.65 -14.33 -7.55
CA ALA A 127 14.78 -13.58 -8.07
C ALA A 127 14.56 -13.21 -9.53
N GLY A 128 14.16 -14.19 -10.36
CA GLY A 128 13.82 -13.95 -11.77
C GLY A 128 12.63 -13.00 -11.95
N PHE A 129 11.62 -13.05 -11.05
CA PHE A 129 10.52 -12.09 -11.07
C PHE A 129 10.99 -10.66 -10.78
N PHE A 130 11.84 -10.48 -9.78
CA PHE A 130 12.34 -9.15 -9.43
C PHE A 130 13.19 -8.54 -10.54
N ASP A 131 13.90 -9.38 -11.31
CA ASP A 131 14.65 -8.92 -12.48
C ASP A 131 13.76 -8.38 -13.63
N LEU A 132 12.47 -8.74 -13.64
CA LEU A 132 11.49 -8.20 -14.60
C LEU A 132 10.92 -6.83 -14.20
N LEU A 133 11.09 -6.42 -12.93
CA LEU A 133 10.47 -5.19 -12.43
C LEU A 133 11.24 -3.96 -12.92
N PRO A 134 10.60 -3.01 -13.63
CA PRO A 134 11.30 -1.84 -14.14
C PRO A 134 11.66 -0.89 -12.99
N ALA A 135 12.89 -0.43 -12.95
CA ALA A 135 13.34 0.51 -11.91
C ALA A 135 12.77 1.93 -12.09
N LYS A 136 12.30 2.27 -13.30
CA LYS A 136 11.80 3.60 -13.65
C LYS A 136 10.61 3.53 -14.60
N LEU A 137 9.75 4.54 -14.53
CA LEU A 137 8.69 4.80 -15.49
C LEU A 137 8.78 6.27 -15.90
N ASN A 138 8.90 6.55 -17.20
CA ASN A 138 9.05 7.90 -17.74
C ASN A 138 10.08 8.78 -16.97
N GLY A 139 11.23 8.19 -16.64
CA GLY A 139 12.32 8.85 -15.89
C GLY A 139 12.15 8.90 -14.37
N GLY A 140 10.94 8.71 -13.85
CA GLY A 140 10.64 8.63 -12.42
C GLY A 140 11.02 7.27 -11.82
N LYS A 141 11.65 7.27 -10.64
CA LYS A 141 11.94 6.04 -9.88
C LYS A 141 10.63 5.36 -9.48
N LEU A 142 10.58 4.04 -9.62
CA LEU A 142 9.49 3.21 -9.12
C LEU A 142 9.88 2.55 -7.79
N SER A 143 8.91 2.45 -6.88
CA SER A 143 9.03 1.66 -5.66
C SER A 143 8.11 0.45 -5.77
N HIS A 144 8.69 -0.74 -5.64
CA HIS A 144 7.97 -2.00 -5.72
C HIS A 144 7.72 -2.56 -4.33
N VAL A 145 6.49 -3.02 -4.11
CA VAL A 145 6.04 -3.64 -2.86
C VAL A 145 5.55 -5.04 -3.16
N ILE A 146 5.99 -6.02 -2.38
CA ILE A 146 5.55 -7.40 -2.51
C ILE A 146 4.70 -7.81 -1.31
N GLU A 147 3.50 -8.29 -1.54
CA GLU A 147 2.65 -8.91 -0.52
C GLU A 147 2.59 -10.42 -0.74
N VAL A 148 3.08 -11.15 0.23
CA VAL A 148 3.11 -12.62 0.26
C VAL A 148 2.21 -13.12 1.39
N ARG A 149 1.62 -14.31 1.20
CA ARG A 149 0.57 -14.82 2.09
C ARG A 149 0.78 -16.26 2.56
N HIS A 150 1.87 -16.92 2.11
CA HIS A 150 2.20 -18.27 2.53
C HIS A 150 3.29 -18.23 3.60
N GLU A 151 3.23 -19.12 4.58
CA GLU A 151 4.19 -19.19 5.71
C GLU A 151 5.64 -19.38 5.27
N SER A 152 5.89 -20.02 4.10
CA SER A 152 7.23 -20.24 3.57
C SER A 152 8.02 -18.97 3.26
N PHE A 153 7.37 -17.80 3.28
CA PHE A 153 8.03 -16.52 3.09
C PHE A 153 8.61 -15.93 4.38
N ALA A 154 8.28 -16.47 5.54
CA ALA A 154 8.96 -16.14 6.79
C ALA A 154 10.36 -16.79 6.81
N ASP A 155 11.20 -16.41 5.86
CA ASP A 155 12.53 -16.96 5.57
C ASP A 155 13.53 -15.81 5.34
N SER A 156 14.68 -15.86 6.01
CA SER A 156 15.72 -14.84 5.90
C SER A 156 16.27 -14.70 4.46
N LYS A 157 16.25 -15.78 3.67
CA LYS A 157 16.65 -15.72 2.26
C LYS A 157 15.67 -14.89 1.42
N PHE A 158 14.35 -14.96 1.72
CA PHE A 158 13.37 -14.11 1.08
C PHE A 158 13.57 -12.64 1.45
N VAL A 159 13.73 -12.37 2.74
CA VAL A 159 13.98 -11.00 3.24
C VAL A 159 15.27 -10.44 2.65
N GLY A 160 16.36 -11.23 2.63
CA GLY A 160 17.62 -10.87 2.00
C GLY A 160 17.45 -10.56 0.51
N LEU A 161 16.76 -11.41 -0.24
CA LEU A 161 16.49 -11.20 -1.68
C LEU A 161 15.72 -9.89 -1.93
N CYS A 162 14.69 -9.60 -1.13
CA CYS A 162 13.94 -8.34 -1.24
C CYS A 162 14.85 -7.14 -0.97
N ARG A 163 15.71 -7.22 0.05
CA ARG A 163 16.66 -6.16 0.41
C ARG A 163 17.68 -5.90 -0.70
N ASP A 164 18.27 -6.96 -1.25
CA ASP A 164 19.28 -6.86 -2.32
C ASP A 164 18.72 -6.23 -3.60
N ARG A 165 17.41 -6.35 -3.82
CA ARG A 165 16.69 -5.78 -4.98
C ARG A 165 15.96 -4.48 -4.66
N GLY A 166 16.00 -4.00 -3.41
CA GLY A 166 15.28 -2.81 -2.97
C GLY A 166 13.77 -2.93 -3.08
N VAL A 167 13.23 -4.15 -3.00
CA VAL A 167 11.79 -4.43 -3.02
C VAL A 167 11.27 -4.39 -1.59
N THR A 168 10.25 -3.57 -1.34
CA THR A 168 9.61 -3.46 -0.03
C THR A 168 8.71 -4.67 0.25
N ILE A 169 8.83 -5.29 1.40
CA ILE A 169 7.87 -6.29 1.86
C ILE A 169 6.67 -5.57 2.49
N CYS A 170 5.46 -5.96 2.07
CA CYS A 170 4.22 -5.51 2.70
C CYS A 170 4.03 -6.24 4.03
N ALA A 171 4.06 -5.49 5.13
CA ALA A 171 3.70 -6.04 6.44
C ALA A 171 2.17 -6.06 6.56
N SER A 172 1.59 -7.24 6.46
CA SER A 172 0.13 -7.44 6.56
C SER A 172 -0.25 -7.79 7.99
N GLU A 173 -1.06 -6.93 8.62
CA GLU A 173 -1.68 -7.23 9.90
C GLU A 173 -2.85 -8.17 9.66
N SER A 174 -2.66 -9.45 10.00
CA SER A 174 -3.63 -10.51 9.75
C SER A 174 -3.34 -11.74 10.62
N GLU A 175 -4.39 -12.37 11.12
CA GLU A 175 -4.27 -13.68 11.75
C GLU A 175 -4.08 -14.84 10.75
N LYS A 176 -4.35 -14.58 9.46
CA LYS A 176 -4.37 -15.61 8.39
C LYS A 176 -3.06 -15.70 7.62
N TYR A 177 -2.23 -14.67 7.67
CA TYR A 177 -1.02 -14.56 6.85
C TYR A 177 0.19 -14.22 7.71
N PRO A 178 1.41 -14.60 7.30
CA PRO A 178 2.60 -14.25 8.06
C PRO A 178 2.80 -12.73 8.08
N LEU A 179 3.05 -12.20 9.26
CA LEU A 179 3.53 -10.84 9.43
C LEU A 179 5.06 -10.85 9.27
N ILE A 180 5.56 -10.21 8.23
CA ILE A 180 6.98 -9.99 7.99
C ILE A 180 7.25 -8.50 8.17
N PRO A 181 7.75 -8.07 9.34
CA PRO A 181 7.88 -6.66 9.68
C PRO A 181 9.17 -6.02 9.18
N ASP A 182 9.99 -6.80 8.49
CA ASP A 182 11.32 -6.42 8.02
C ASP A 182 11.26 -5.27 7.02
N VAL A 183 12.13 -4.29 7.21
CA VAL A 183 12.33 -3.19 6.27
C VAL A 183 13.35 -3.62 5.22
N THR A 184 12.94 -3.67 3.95
CA THR A 184 13.75 -4.16 2.84
C THR A 184 13.92 -3.16 1.70
N GLY A 185 13.11 -2.11 1.67
CA GLY A 185 13.11 -1.08 0.63
C GLY A 185 13.23 0.35 1.17
N ASP A 186 12.95 1.31 0.32
CA ASP A 186 13.04 2.75 0.61
C ASP A 186 11.80 3.33 1.28
N LEU A 187 10.77 2.51 1.47
CA LEU A 187 9.53 2.86 2.16
C LEU A 187 9.04 1.69 3.02
N VAL A 188 8.00 1.93 3.80
CA VAL A 188 7.26 0.90 4.55
C VAL A 188 5.84 0.84 4.02
N TYR A 189 5.32 -0.36 3.83
CA TYR A 189 3.97 -0.59 3.33
C TYR A 189 3.22 -1.53 4.26
N LEU A 190 2.10 -1.07 4.77
CA LEU A 190 1.29 -1.79 5.75
C LEU A 190 -0.12 -2.00 5.22
N ARG A 191 -0.64 -3.19 5.39
CA ARG A 191 -2.05 -3.50 5.14
C ARG A 191 -2.68 -3.98 6.44
N LEU A 192 -3.61 -3.18 6.96
CA LEU A 192 -4.36 -3.43 8.18
C LEU A 192 -5.67 -4.11 7.80
N ILE A 193 -5.84 -5.36 8.24
CA ILE A 193 -6.90 -6.25 7.75
C ILE A 193 -7.93 -6.56 8.84
N SER A 194 -7.64 -6.27 10.10
CA SER A 194 -8.47 -6.63 11.25
C SER A 194 -9.43 -5.54 11.72
N ALA A 195 -9.81 -4.59 10.84
CA ALA A 195 -10.84 -3.61 11.18
C ALA A 195 -12.20 -4.30 11.40
N ASP A 196 -13.02 -3.73 12.31
CA ASP A 196 -14.34 -4.26 12.68
C ASP A 196 -15.43 -3.23 12.34
N ASP A 197 -16.43 -3.64 11.54
CA ASP A 197 -17.56 -2.81 11.15
C ASP A 197 -18.49 -2.46 12.34
N GLN A 198 -18.42 -3.19 13.46
CA GLN A 198 -19.16 -2.90 14.69
C GLN A 198 -18.53 -1.77 15.51
N ILE A 199 -17.28 -1.42 15.25
CA ILE A 199 -16.57 -0.30 15.89
C ILE A 199 -16.66 0.91 14.96
N GLU A 200 -17.23 2.02 15.43
CA GLU A 200 -17.47 3.23 14.61
C GLU A 200 -16.18 3.72 13.92
N THR A 201 -15.07 3.65 14.60
CA THR A 201 -13.73 4.02 14.12
C THR A 201 -12.97 2.85 13.48
N GLY A 202 -13.61 1.69 13.27
CA GLY A 202 -13.01 0.50 12.67
C GLY A 202 -12.04 -0.27 13.58
N TYR A 203 -11.44 0.41 14.56
CA TYR A 203 -10.55 -0.13 15.60
C TYR A 203 -10.87 0.52 16.93
N ALA A 204 -10.64 -0.17 18.04
CA ALA A 204 -10.71 0.45 19.36
C ALA A 204 -9.66 1.56 19.50
N PRO A 205 -9.92 2.62 20.30
CA PRO A 205 -9.00 3.74 20.46
C PRO A 205 -7.57 3.32 20.83
N LYS A 206 -7.43 2.34 21.72
CA LYS A 206 -6.10 1.79 22.13
C LYS A 206 -5.34 1.15 20.97
N ASP A 207 -6.03 0.49 20.04
CA ASP A 207 -5.42 -0.19 18.90
C ASP A 207 -5.04 0.84 17.81
N LEU A 208 -5.85 1.91 17.65
CA LEU A 208 -5.50 3.06 16.82
C LEU A 208 -4.23 3.75 17.34
N ASP A 209 -4.13 3.98 18.65
CA ASP A 209 -2.95 4.61 19.27
C ASP A 209 -1.70 3.73 19.11
N LEU A 210 -1.86 2.41 19.32
CA LEU A 210 -0.80 1.43 19.16
C LEU A 210 -0.25 1.41 17.72
N TRP A 211 -1.13 1.32 16.73
CA TRP A 211 -0.72 1.31 15.32
C TRP A 211 -0.14 2.65 14.88
N ALA A 212 -0.70 3.78 15.31
CA ALA A 212 -0.15 5.10 15.04
C ALA A 212 1.28 5.25 15.61
N GLY A 213 1.55 4.69 16.79
CA GLY A 213 2.88 4.59 17.38
C GLY A 213 3.84 3.83 16.46
N ARG A 214 3.45 2.63 16.03
CA ARG A 214 4.24 1.79 15.10
C ARG A 214 4.54 2.47 13.77
N PHE A 215 3.57 3.22 13.21
CA PHE A 215 3.81 4.00 11.99
C PHE A 215 4.89 5.07 12.21
N LYS A 216 4.89 5.74 13.37
CA LYS A 216 5.90 6.75 13.72
C LYS A 216 7.29 6.12 13.91
N GLU A 217 7.38 4.93 14.52
CA GLU A 217 8.64 4.17 14.66
C GLU A 217 9.19 3.81 13.27
N TYR A 218 8.38 3.24 12.39
CA TYR A 218 8.77 2.97 11.01
C TYR A 218 9.17 4.25 10.24
N ALA A 219 8.43 5.35 10.41
CA ALA A 219 8.76 6.62 9.76
C ALA A 219 10.09 7.21 10.26
N ALA A 220 10.45 6.93 11.52
CA ALA A 220 11.75 7.27 12.09
C ALA A 220 12.89 6.33 11.61
N GLY A 221 12.55 5.23 10.93
CA GLY A 221 13.50 4.27 10.36
C GLY A 221 13.72 3.01 11.19
N VAL A 222 12.92 2.83 12.24
CA VAL A 222 13.07 1.70 13.18
C VAL A 222 11.95 0.70 12.99
N VAL A 223 12.25 -0.59 13.02
CA VAL A 223 11.22 -1.64 13.13
C VAL A 223 10.65 -1.59 14.53
N PRO A 224 9.31 -1.51 14.71
CA PRO A 224 8.71 -1.46 16.05
C PRO A 224 9.15 -2.62 16.95
N ASP A 225 9.51 -2.31 18.20
CA ASP A 225 9.97 -3.30 19.19
C ASP A 225 8.98 -4.43 19.45
N ALA A 226 7.69 -4.17 19.18
CA ALA A 226 6.62 -5.16 19.29
C ALA A 226 6.73 -6.28 18.26
N PHE A 227 7.56 -6.13 17.23
CA PHE A 227 7.72 -7.11 16.16
C PHE A 227 9.09 -7.79 16.22
N THR A 228 9.10 -9.05 15.85
CA THR A 228 10.35 -9.81 15.68
C THR A 228 10.67 -9.91 14.19
N PRO A 229 11.72 -9.24 13.69
CA PRO A 229 12.15 -9.38 12.31
C PRO A 229 12.51 -10.83 11.97
N VAL A 230 12.21 -11.24 10.74
CA VAL A 230 12.60 -12.55 10.20
C VAL A 230 14.12 -12.59 9.95
N ASP A 231 14.68 -11.46 9.48
CA ASP A 231 16.13 -11.30 9.32
C ASP A 231 16.62 -10.09 10.11
N ARG A 232 17.52 -10.35 11.07
CA ARG A 232 18.10 -9.29 11.92
C ARG A 232 19.14 -8.42 11.21
N ASN A 233 19.58 -8.80 10.01
CA ASN A 233 20.50 -8.02 9.18
C ASN A 233 19.73 -6.92 8.45
N GLY A 234 19.09 -6.01 9.18
CA GLY A 234 18.25 -4.96 8.64
C GLY A 234 19.00 -3.91 7.79
N LEU A 235 18.24 -3.08 7.09
CA LEU A 235 18.77 -1.84 6.52
C LEU A 235 19.17 -0.88 7.68
N PRO A 236 20.15 0.01 7.44
CA PRO A 236 20.45 1.06 8.41
C PRO A 236 19.20 1.86 8.79
N ASP A 237 19.13 2.27 10.05
CA ASP A 237 18.07 3.15 10.51
C ASP A 237 18.12 4.47 9.72
N ALA A 238 17.03 4.74 9.01
CA ALA A 238 16.87 5.94 8.20
C ALA A 238 15.39 6.28 8.07
N PRO A 239 15.01 7.56 8.07
CA PRO A 239 13.63 7.98 7.85
C PRO A 239 13.07 7.41 6.54
N ARG A 240 11.87 6.85 6.60
CA ARG A 240 11.17 6.26 5.45
C ARG A 240 9.72 6.69 5.38
N ASP A 241 9.24 6.92 4.16
CA ASP A 241 7.81 7.12 3.96
C ASP A 241 7.05 5.84 4.33
N VAL A 242 5.93 6.00 5.02
CA VAL A 242 5.04 4.91 5.44
C VAL A 242 3.72 5.02 4.71
N TYR A 243 3.28 3.92 4.11
CA TYR A 243 1.95 3.76 3.53
C TYR A 243 1.17 2.75 4.35
N ALA A 244 0.07 3.16 4.96
CA ALA A 244 -0.79 2.30 5.76
C ALA A 244 -2.21 2.29 5.18
N PHE A 245 -2.67 1.12 4.74
CA PHE A 245 -3.99 0.96 4.14
C PHE A 245 -4.88 0.07 4.99
N VAL A 246 -6.07 0.56 5.35
CA VAL A 246 -7.11 -0.24 6.00
C VAL A 246 -7.90 -0.96 4.91
N ILE A 247 -7.85 -2.29 4.92
CA ILE A 247 -8.32 -3.12 3.81
C ILE A 247 -9.00 -4.38 4.32
N HIS A 248 -9.96 -4.90 3.58
CA HIS A 248 -10.70 -6.16 3.79
C HIS A 248 -11.82 -6.11 4.82
N GLU A 249 -11.59 -6.73 6.00
CA GLU A 249 -12.61 -6.84 7.04
C GLU A 249 -12.86 -5.46 7.64
N GLY A 250 -14.04 -5.20 8.14
CA GLY A 250 -14.41 -3.86 8.57
C GLY A 250 -14.44 -2.81 7.45
N LYS A 251 -14.70 -3.22 6.21
CA LYS A 251 -14.58 -2.36 5.04
C LYS A 251 -15.47 -1.13 5.08
N VAL A 252 -16.64 -1.21 5.71
CA VAL A 252 -17.53 -0.05 5.87
C VAL A 252 -16.87 1.03 6.72
N ARG A 253 -16.12 0.62 7.74
CA ARG A 253 -15.42 1.51 8.69
C ARG A 253 -13.99 1.83 8.28
N ALA A 254 -13.46 1.25 7.21
CA ALA A 254 -12.10 1.51 6.75
C ALA A 254 -11.78 3.00 6.55
N PRO A 255 -12.65 3.85 5.96
CA PRO A 255 -12.38 5.27 5.87
C PRO A 255 -12.30 5.95 7.24
N ALA A 256 -13.18 5.60 8.18
CA ALA A 256 -13.16 6.15 9.53
C ALA A 256 -11.84 5.82 10.25
N ALA A 257 -11.40 4.56 10.16
CA ALA A 257 -10.12 4.11 10.72
C ALA A 257 -8.93 4.87 10.10
N ALA A 258 -8.90 5.00 8.77
CA ALA A 258 -7.83 5.72 8.09
C ALA A 258 -7.77 7.19 8.50
N MET A 259 -8.91 7.88 8.64
CA MET A 259 -9.00 9.27 9.14
C MET A 259 -8.54 9.37 10.60
N GLU A 260 -8.88 8.40 11.45
CA GLU A 260 -8.41 8.36 12.84
C GLU A 260 -6.89 8.15 12.93
N PHE A 261 -6.29 7.35 12.05
CA PHE A 261 -4.84 7.24 11.94
C PHE A 261 -4.20 8.56 11.49
N ILE A 262 -4.77 9.24 10.47
CA ILE A 262 -4.26 10.54 10.01
C ILE A 262 -4.21 11.54 11.17
N LYS A 263 -5.30 11.69 11.93
CA LYS A 263 -5.35 12.59 13.10
C LYS A 263 -4.26 12.30 14.14
N ARG A 264 -3.91 11.02 14.34
CA ARG A 264 -2.90 10.60 15.34
C ARG A 264 -1.46 10.80 14.87
N VAL A 265 -1.21 10.65 13.57
CA VAL A 265 0.14 10.79 13.01
C VAL A 265 0.43 12.22 12.57
N ASP A 266 -0.58 12.97 12.15
CA ASP A 266 -0.51 14.38 11.77
C ASP A 266 -1.71 15.16 12.35
N PRO A 267 -1.62 15.62 13.60
CA PRO A 267 -2.68 16.42 14.22
C PRO A 267 -2.95 17.75 13.52
N THR A 268 -2.07 18.18 12.60
CA THR A 268 -2.19 19.42 11.84
C THR A 268 -2.89 19.22 10.49
N PHE A 269 -3.15 17.97 10.11
CA PHE A 269 -3.83 17.67 8.87
C PHE A 269 -5.22 18.34 8.84
N GLN A 270 -5.44 19.11 7.79
CA GLN A 270 -6.73 19.72 7.51
C GLN A 270 -7.24 19.21 6.17
N ILE A 271 -8.56 19.01 6.10
CA ILE A 271 -9.20 18.67 4.84
C ILE A 271 -9.00 19.86 3.90
N PRO A 272 -8.37 19.66 2.73
CA PRO A 272 -8.18 20.72 1.75
C PRO A 272 -9.53 21.34 1.38
N ALA A 273 -9.58 22.67 1.30
CA ALA A 273 -10.75 23.40 0.80
C ALA A 273 -11.01 23.05 -0.66
N ASP A 274 -12.26 23.20 -1.08
CA ASP A 274 -12.70 23.03 -2.47
C ASP A 274 -12.12 24.09 -3.40
#